data_6ea5a183b3e951316dd542678227d551
#
_entry.id   6ea5a183b3e951316dd542678227d551
#
_cell.length_a   1.000
_cell.length_b   1.000
_cell.length_c   1.000
_cell.angle_alpha   90.00
_cell.angle_beta   90.00
_cell.angle_gamma   90.00
#
_symmetry.space_group_name_H-M   'P 1'
#
loop_
_entity.id
_entity.type
_entity.pdbx_description
1 polymer ?
#
loop_
_entity_poly.entity_id
_entity_poly.type
_entity_poly.pdbx_seq_one_letter_code
_entity_poly.pdbx_strand_id
1 'polypeptide(L)'
;LKPNQSRYWLNPNITDEASFHQEVHQVCEVYEVYEAAPALYENGIHVHSTDEMTGIQALSHKHEALPMVPGKVERREFEYERHGTSGLIASRHVVTGQIESPLIQPTRTELDFVQHVREVVLLHPEYQHIFITNQLNTHQSESLVRFVIDRGKLGLDEETIGVKGKSGILKSLATRKAFLENLAHLIRFVYTPKHCSWLNQIECWFSILVRRLLNKRSSFSSKEALEERIAQFIVYYNTHLAKPFKWTFDGKLLKV
;
A
#
# COMPACT_ATOMS: atom_id res chain seq x y z
N LEU A 1 -6.07 -13.80 -32.16
CA LEU A 1 -6.10 -12.36 -31.96
C LEU A 1 -7.36 -11.97 -31.20
N LYS A 2 -7.25 -11.12 -30.19
CA LYS A 2 -8.37 -10.56 -29.41
C LYS A 2 -8.34 -9.04 -29.58
N PRO A 3 -8.82 -8.50 -30.69
CA PRO A 3 -8.67 -7.10 -31.03
C PRO A 3 -9.39 -6.13 -30.09
N ASN A 4 -10.31 -6.64 -29.28
CA ASN A 4 -11.05 -5.89 -28.26
C ASN A 4 -10.33 -5.84 -26.89
N GLN A 5 -9.15 -6.42 -26.76
CA GLN A 5 -8.36 -6.38 -25.55
C GLN A 5 -7.15 -5.47 -25.74
N SER A 6 -7.15 -4.33 -25.04
CA SER A 6 -6.00 -3.45 -24.94
C SER A 6 -5.29 -3.70 -23.61
N ARG A 7 -3.97 -3.75 -23.64
CA ARG A 7 -3.13 -3.73 -22.45
C ARG A 7 -2.38 -2.41 -22.45
N TYR A 8 -2.51 -1.67 -21.38
CA TYR A 8 -1.75 -0.46 -21.17
C TYR A 8 -0.47 -0.80 -20.45
N TRP A 9 0.63 -0.25 -20.93
CA TRP A 9 1.94 -0.39 -20.32
C TRP A 9 2.49 1.01 -20.07
N LEU A 10 2.98 1.27 -18.85
CA LEU A 10 3.67 2.48 -18.50
C LEU A 10 5.11 2.13 -18.17
N ASN A 11 6.04 2.58 -19.00
CA ASN A 11 7.46 2.49 -18.68
C ASN A 11 7.82 3.63 -17.71
N PRO A 12 8.63 3.36 -16.69
CA PRO A 12 9.23 4.43 -15.90
C PRO A 12 10.07 5.32 -16.83
N ASN A 13 9.93 6.63 -16.69
CA ASN A 13 10.82 7.57 -17.39
C ASN A 13 12.14 7.63 -16.63
N ILE A 14 13.07 6.77 -17.01
CA ILE A 14 14.37 6.62 -16.34
C ILE A 14 15.28 7.72 -16.85
N THR A 15 15.49 8.76 -16.03
CA THR A 15 16.45 9.84 -16.31
C THR A 15 17.84 9.52 -15.77
N ASP A 16 17.95 8.69 -14.75
CA ASP A 16 19.17 8.18 -14.15
C ASP A 16 19.03 6.67 -13.91
N GLU A 17 19.66 5.88 -14.80
CA GLU A 17 19.58 4.43 -14.78
C GLU A 17 20.26 3.84 -13.53
N ALA A 18 21.34 4.43 -13.06
CA ALA A 18 22.07 3.95 -11.88
C ALA A 18 21.24 4.14 -10.60
N SER A 19 20.64 5.32 -10.42
CA SER A 19 19.75 5.60 -9.30
C SER A 19 18.50 4.71 -9.32
N PHE A 20 17.91 4.50 -10.49
CA PHE A 20 16.77 3.62 -10.67
C PHE A 20 17.09 2.17 -10.29
N HIS A 21 18.22 1.63 -10.76
CA HIS A 21 18.67 0.30 -10.39
C HIS A 21 18.93 0.17 -8.89
N GLN A 22 19.52 1.21 -8.27
CA GLN A 22 19.75 1.21 -6.83
C GLN A 22 18.44 1.18 -6.04
N GLU A 23 17.44 1.97 -6.42
CA GLU A 23 16.11 1.96 -5.76
C GLU A 23 15.41 0.60 -5.94
N VAL A 24 15.49 -0.02 -7.13
CA VAL A 24 14.97 -1.37 -7.37
C VAL A 24 15.66 -2.38 -6.48
N HIS A 25 17.00 -2.34 -6.41
CA HIS A 25 17.79 -3.24 -5.58
C HIS A 25 17.44 -3.10 -4.10
N GLN A 26 17.33 -1.88 -3.56
CA GLN A 26 16.95 -1.66 -2.17
C GLN A 26 15.59 -2.30 -1.83
N VAL A 27 14.61 -2.16 -2.72
CA VAL A 27 13.31 -2.80 -2.53
C VAL A 27 13.44 -4.33 -2.60
N CYS A 28 14.19 -4.83 -3.58
CA CYS A 28 14.43 -6.26 -3.73
C CYS A 28 15.19 -6.82 -2.55
N GLU A 29 16.25 -6.17 -2.05
CA GLU A 29 16.98 -6.61 -0.86
C GLU A 29 16.08 -6.72 0.37
N VAL A 30 15.12 -5.83 0.54
CA VAL A 30 14.13 -5.94 1.61
C VAL A 30 13.12 -7.07 1.35
N TYR A 31 12.86 -7.47 0.10
CA TYR A 31 11.98 -8.57 -0.28
C TYR A 31 12.70 -9.87 -0.68
N GLU A 32 13.88 -9.87 -1.32
CA GLU A 32 14.76 -11.04 -1.67
C GLU A 32 15.19 -11.91 -0.53
N VAL A 33 14.95 -11.55 0.20
CA VAL A 33 14.61 -11.54 1.45
C VAL A 33 13.38 -12.38 1.79
N TYR A 34 13.03 -13.33 0.95
CA TYR A 34 12.50 -14.58 1.43
C TYR A 34 13.45 -15.22 2.48
N GLU A 35 14.70 -14.85 2.41
CA GLU A 35 15.69 -15.21 3.41
C GLU A 35 15.86 -14.14 4.48
N ALA A 36 15.81 -12.85 4.18
CA ALA A 36 16.05 -11.83 5.19
C ALA A 36 14.76 -11.34 5.89
N ALA A 37 13.54 -11.28 5.24
CA ALA A 37 12.36 -10.85 5.98
C ALA A 37 11.99 -11.81 7.13
N PRO A 38 12.06 -13.14 7.00
CA PRO A 38 11.97 -14.03 8.14
C PRO A 38 13.08 -13.80 9.17
N ALA A 39 14.34 -13.64 8.74
CA ALA A 39 15.45 -13.37 9.64
C ALA A 39 15.32 -12.00 10.34
N LEU A 40 14.87 -10.97 9.61
CA LEU A 40 14.57 -9.66 10.19
C LEU A 40 13.45 -9.76 11.21
N TYR A 41 12.39 -10.50 10.89
CA TYR A 41 11.27 -10.73 11.79
C TYR A 41 11.69 -11.44 13.09
N GLU A 42 12.53 -12.48 13.00
CA GLU A 42 13.10 -13.16 14.15
C GLU A 42 13.95 -12.22 15.03
N ASN A 43 14.54 -11.19 14.42
CA ASN A 43 15.30 -10.15 15.13
C ASN A 43 14.45 -8.95 15.57
N GLY A 44 13.12 -9.06 15.54
CA GLY A 44 12.21 -7.98 15.97
C GLY A 44 12.10 -6.82 14.98
N ILE A 45 12.30 -7.09 13.68
CA ILE A 45 12.14 -6.10 12.61
C ILE A 45 10.96 -6.51 11.75
N HIS A 46 9.91 -5.70 11.74
CA HIS A 46 8.71 -5.92 10.98
C HIS A 46 8.78 -5.20 9.62
N VAL A 47 8.48 -5.92 8.56
CA VAL A 47 8.47 -5.37 7.19
C VAL A 47 7.03 -5.31 6.69
N HIS A 48 6.62 -4.12 6.26
CA HIS A 48 5.27 -3.80 5.79
C HIS A 48 5.33 -3.28 4.35
N SER A 49 4.50 -3.83 3.50
CA SER A 49 4.23 -3.28 2.16
C SER A 49 2.96 -2.46 2.27
N THR A 50 3.05 -1.15 2.04
CA THR A 50 1.99 -0.18 2.34
C THR A 50 1.65 0.65 1.12
N ASP A 51 0.36 0.85 0.86
CA ASP A 51 -0.13 1.75 -0.18
C ASP A 51 -1.61 2.12 0.03
N GLU A 52 -2.15 2.91 -0.88
CA GLU A 52 -3.51 3.41 -0.89
C GLU A 52 -4.28 2.89 -2.10
N MET A 53 -5.46 2.34 -1.87
CA MET A 53 -6.44 2.07 -2.90
C MET A 53 -7.54 3.13 -2.86
N THR A 54 -7.63 3.97 -3.90
CA THR A 54 -8.54 5.11 -3.93
C THR A 54 -9.71 4.89 -4.88
N GLY A 55 -10.79 5.66 -4.68
CA GLY A 55 -11.93 5.66 -5.61
C GLY A 55 -12.72 4.35 -5.62
N ILE A 56 -12.75 3.62 -4.52
CA ILE A 56 -13.56 2.41 -4.39
C ILE A 56 -15.03 2.83 -4.38
N GLN A 57 -15.77 2.48 -5.42
CA GLN A 57 -17.14 2.92 -5.59
C GLN A 57 -18.13 1.95 -4.93
N ALA A 58 -19.05 2.49 -4.13
CA ALA A 58 -20.25 1.77 -3.71
C ALA A 58 -21.29 1.82 -4.84
N LEU A 59 -21.47 0.69 -5.50
CA LEU A 59 -22.40 0.54 -6.62
C LEU A 59 -23.45 -0.50 -6.27
N SER A 60 -24.71 -0.22 -6.54
CA SER A 60 -25.80 -1.21 -6.54
C SER A 60 -26.40 -1.36 -7.94
N HIS A 61 -26.84 -2.55 -8.29
CA HIS A 61 -27.64 -2.74 -9.49
C HIS A 61 -29.03 -2.15 -9.29
N LYS A 62 -29.61 -1.50 -10.30
CA LYS A 62 -30.96 -0.91 -10.23
C LYS A 62 -32.05 -1.95 -10.07
N HIS A 63 -31.87 -3.13 -10.69
CA HIS A 63 -32.82 -4.22 -10.66
C HIS A 63 -32.14 -5.52 -10.27
N GLU A 64 -32.93 -6.45 -9.79
CA GLU A 64 -32.45 -7.79 -9.43
C GLU A 64 -31.96 -8.56 -10.66
N ALA A 65 -30.95 -9.38 -10.46
CA ALA A 65 -30.46 -10.27 -11.50
C ALA A 65 -31.50 -11.36 -11.80
N LEU A 66 -31.64 -11.70 -13.07
CA LEU A 66 -32.42 -12.87 -13.48
C LEU A 66 -31.58 -14.13 -13.23
N PRO A 67 -32.02 -15.05 -12.35
CA PRO A 67 -31.24 -16.22 -11.99
C PRO A 67 -31.04 -17.16 -13.19
N MET A 68 -29.99 -17.96 -13.12
CA MET A 68 -29.72 -19.01 -14.07
C MET A 68 -30.82 -20.09 -13.98
N VAL A 69 -31.35 -20.48 -15.12
CA VAL A 69 -32.29 -21.62 -15.27
C VAL A 69 -31.78 -22.55 -16.37
N PRO A 70 -32.24 -23.80 -16.43
CA PRO A 70 -31.81 -24.72 -17.49
C PRO A 70 -31.99 -24.12 -18.88
N GLY A 71 -30.88 -24.08 -19.66
CA GLY A 71 -30.82 -23.49 -21.00
C GLY A 71 -30.70 -21.96 -21.06
N LYS A 72 -30.67 -21.26 -19.93
CA LYS A 72 -30.48 -19.79 -19.90
C LYS A 72 -29.43 -19.41 -18.87
N VAL A 73 -28.44 -18.63 -19.32
CA VAL A 73 -27.42 -18.05 -18.42
C VAL A 73 -28.03 -16.97 -17.50
N GLU A 74 -27.41 -16.75 -16.36
CA GLU A 74 -27.74 -15.62 -15.49
C GLU A 74 -27.64 -14.30 -16.27
N ARG A 75 -28.64 -13.44 -16.13
CA ARG A 75 -28.62 -12.09 -16.70
C ARG A 75 -28.61 -11.08 -15.57
N ARG A 76 -27.62 -10.22 -15.55
CA ARG A 76 -27.48 -9.15 -14.57
C ARG A 76 -27.83 -7.83 -15.22
N GLU A 77 -28.50 -6.99 -14.45
CA GLU A 77 -28.70 -5.60 -14.80
C GLU A 77 -27.34 -4.92 -14.99
N PHE A 78 -27.19 -4.18 -16.07
CA PHE A 78 -25.93 -3.47 -16.32
C PHE A 78 -25.97 -2.03 -15.81
N GLU A 79 -27.16 -1.46 -15.60
CA GLU A 79 -27.32 -0.14 -14.97
C GLU A 79 -27.09 -0.23 -13.48
N TYR A 80 -26.43 0.79 -12.95
CA TYR A 80 -26.11 0.85 -11.53
C TYR A 80 -26.38 2.23 -10.95
N GLU A 81 -26.62 2.25 -9.64
CA GLU A 81 -26.67 3.46 -8.82
C GLU A 81 -25.38 3.61 -8.04
N ARG A 82 -24.95 4.88 -7.88
CA ARG A 82 -23.74 5.22 -7.12
C ARG A 82 -24.12 5.75 -5.74
N HIS A 83 -23.53 5.16 -4.70
CA HIS A 83 -23.77 5.52 -3.30
C HIS A 83 -22.56 6.20 -2.65
N GLY A 84 -21.58 6.62 -3.45
CA GLY A 84 -20.38 7.29 -2.98
C GLY A 84 -19.11 6.50 -3.23
N THR A 85 -18.01 7.02 -2.72
CA THR A 85 -16.67 6.43 -2.84
C THR A 85 -15.97 6.41 -1.49
N SER A 86 -15.13 5.39 -1.28
CA SER A 86 -14.19 5.29 -0.16
C SER A 86 -12.78 5.07 -0.67
N GLY A 87 -11.81 5.32 0.21
CA GLY A 87 -10.42 4.92 0.05
C GLY A 87 -10.05 3.89 1.10
N LEU A 88 -8.97 3.19 0.87
CA LEU A 88 -8.39 2.22 1.78
C LEU A 88 -6.89 2.45 1.83
N ILE A 89 -6.34 2.75 3.02
CA ILE A 89 -4.91 2.67 3.29
C ILE A 89 -4.68 1.36 4.02
N ALA A 90 -3.74 0.55 3.56
CA ALA A 90 -3.48 -0.75 4.16
C ALA A 90 -1.99 -1.09 4.13
N SER A 91 -1.55 -1.80 5.15
CA SER A 91 -0.24 -2.43 5.22
C SER A 91 -0.39 -3.93 5.17
N ARG A 92 0.41 -4.57 4.33
CA ARG A 92 0.56 -6.01 4.32
C ARG A 92 1.87 -6.38 5.00
N HIS A 93 1.80 -7.12 6.09
CA HIS A 93 2.99 -7.68 6.73
C HIS A 93 3.64 -8.72 5.80
N VAL A 94 4.91 -8.51 5.46
CA VAL A 94 5.57 -9.32 4.40
C VAL A 94 5.69 -10.78 4.80
N VAL A 95 6.05 -11.07 6.06
CA VAL A 95 6.29 -12.44 6.56
C VAL A 95 5.00 -13.20 6.84
N THR A 96 4.01 -12.58 7.48
CA THR A 96 2.73 -13.26 7.82
C THR A 96 1.74 -13.22 6.68
N GLY A 97 1.83 -12.22 5.82
CA GLY A 97 0.87 -11.95 4.75
C GLY A 97 -0.43 -11.31 5.22
N GLN A 98 -0.56 -11.00 6.50
CA GLN A 98 -1.73 -10.36 7.08
C GLN A 98 -1.83 -8.89 6.68
N ILE A 99 -3.05 -8.40 6.63
CA ILE A 99 -3.35 -6.97 6.46
C ILE A 99 -3.53 -6.35 7.83
N GLU A 100 -2.75 -5.32 8.11
CA GLU A 100 -2.67 -4.68 9.40
C GLU A 100 -3.26 -3.28 9.37
N SER A 101 -3.99 -2.93 10.42
CA SER A 101 -4.55 -1.60 10.70
C SER A 101 -5.18 -0.91 9.47
N PRO A 102 -6.08 -1.57 8.71
CA PRO A 102 -6.67 -0.96 7.53
C PRO A 102 -7.46 0.30 7.90
N LEU A 103 -7.17 1.42 7.24
CA LEU A 103 -7.90 2.67 7.39
C LEU A 103 -8.83 2.86 6.19
N ILE A 104 -10.14 2.74 6.43
CA ILE A 104 -11.18 2.85 5.40
C ILE A 104 -11.89 4.19 5.59
N GLN A 105 -11.69 5.12 4.65
CA GLN A 105 -12.25 6.47 4.77
C GLN A 105 -12.25 7.21 3.42
N PRO A 106 -13.00 8.31 3.28
CA PRO A 106 -13.09 9.03 1.99
C PRO A 106 -11.84 9.84 1.65
N THR A 107 -10.99 10.14 2.62
CA THR A 107 -9.80 10.98 2.46
C THR A 107 -8.51 10.16 2.47
N ARG A 108 -7.44 10.76 1.98
CA ARG A 108 -6.07 10.24 1.99
C ARG A 108 -5.07 11.37 2.16
N THR A 109 -5.23 12.09 3.23
CA THR A 109 -4.32 13.20 3.58
C THR A 109 -3.01 12.67 4.16
N GLU A 110 -2.02 13.55 4.32
CA GLU A 110 -0.78 13.18 5.01
C GLU A 110 -1.05 12.74 6.47
N LEU A 111 -2.09 13.27 7.10
CA LEU A 111 -2.47 12.87 8.46
C LEU A 111 -3.09 11.48 8.51
N ASP A 112 -3.88 11.13 7.49
CA ASP A 112 -4.47 9.79 7.37
C ASP A 112 -3.38 8.73 7.21
N PHE A 113 -2.37 9.02 6.39
CA PHE A 113 -1.23 8.12 6.23
C PHE A 113 -0.43 7.97 7.54
N VAL A 114 -0.16 9.08 8.24
CA VAL A 114 0.52 9.05 9.54
C VAL A 114 -0.30 8.28 10.58
N GLN A 115 -1.62 8.47 10.61
CA GLN A 115 -2.51 7.71 11.50
C GLN A 115 -2.38 6.20 11.22
N HIS A 116 -2.46 5.80 9.95
CA HIS A 116 -2.31 4.39 9.57
C HIS A 116 -0.96 3.82 10.01
N VAL A 117 0.15 4.51 9.69
CA VAL A 117 1.50 4.08 10.12
C VAL A 117 1.60 3.97 11.63
N ARG A 118 1.04 4.93 12.37
CA ARG A 118 0.98 4.91 13.85
C ARG A 118 0.26 3.67 14.36
N GLU A 119 -0.89 3.34 13.81
CA GLU A 119 -1.68 2.17 14.23
C GLU A 119 -0.95 0.86 13.94
N VAL A 120 -0.26 0.75 12.79
CA VAL A 120 0.58 -0.41 12.49
C VAL A 120 1.74 -0.55 13.49
N VAL A 121 2.45 0.55 13.78
CA VAL A 121 3.56 0.56 14.75
C VAL A 121 3.09 0.20 16.17
N LEU A 122 1.87 0.59 16.54
CA LEU A 122 1.31 0.28 17.86
C LEU A 122 0.97 -1.19 18.07
N LEU A 123 0.92 -2.01 17.02
CA LEU A 123 0.78 -3.46 17.17
C LEU A 123 2.01 -4.09 17.83
N HIS A 124 3.19 -3.54 17.55
CA HIS A 124 4.48 -4.01 18.08
C HIS A 124 5.39 -2.83 18.39
N PRO A 125 5.08 -2.02 19.42
CA PRO A 125 5.70 -0.72 19.64
C PRO A 125 7.18 -0.75 20.03
N GLU A 126 7.69 -1.87 20.46
CA GLU A 126 9.11 -2.08 20.84
C GLU A 126 10.00 -2.54 19.68
N TYR A 127 9.41 -2.93 18.56
CA TYR A 127 10.15 -3.46 17.42
C TYR A 127 10.47 -2.37 16.39
N GLN A 128 11.41 -2.68 15.52
CA GLN A 128 11.69 -1.84 14.35
C GLN A 128 10.70 -2.12 13.24
N HIS A 129 10.36 -1.07 12.49
CA HIS A 129 9.41 -1.15 11.38
C HIS A 129 10.02 -0.62 10.10
N ILE A 130 9.94 -1.41 9.04
CA ILE A 130 10.34 -1.03 7.69
C ILE A 130 9.07 -0.96 6.84
N PHE A 131 8.75 0.23 6.32
CA PHE A 131 7.62 0.44 5.42
C PHE A 131 8.11 0.56 3.99
N ILE A 132 7.68 -0.35 3.12
CA ILE A 132 7.89 -0.26 1.67
C ILE A 132 6.67 0.41 1.08
N THR A 133 6.87 1.54 0.41
CA THR A 133 5.78 2.37 -0.13
C THR A 133 6.22 3.12 -1.38
N ASN A 134 5.29 3.74 -2.08
CA ASN A 134 5.59 4.58 -3.24
C ASN A 134 6.08 5.99 -2.81
N GLN A 135 6.55 6.79 -3.78
CA GLN A 135 7.11 8.13 -3.54
C GLN A 135 6.05 9.25 -3.56
N LEU A 136 4.83 9.02 -3.05
CA LEU A 136 3.85 10.09 -2.92
C LEU A 136 4.31 11.14 -1.90
N ASN A 137 3.89 12.39 -2.12
CA ASN A 137 4.22 13.49 -1.21
C ASN A 137 3.69 13.26 0.22
N THR A 138 2.54 12.59 0.35
CA THR A 138 1.95 12.19 1.63
C THR A 138 2.85 11.24 2.40
N HIS A 139 3.57 10.35 1.69
CA HIS A 139 4.50 9.38 2.26
C HIS A 139 5.87 9.97 2.61
N GLN A 140 6.10 11.23 2.28
CA GLN A 140 7.32 12.00 2.60
C GLN A 140 6.93 13.35 3.23
N SER A 141 5.84 13.35 4.01
CA SER A 141 5.28 14.57 4.59
C SER A 141 6.06 15.05 5.81
N GLU A 142 5.84 16.31 6.18
CA GLU A 142 6.33 16.87 7.45
C GLU A 142 5.76 16.10 8.63
N SER A 143 4.45 15.81 8.60
CA SER A 143 3.76 15.09 9.67
C SER A 143 4.38 13.71 9.91
N LEU A 144 4.80 13.02 8.84
CA LEU A 144 5.48 11.73 8.95
C LEU A 144 6.88 11.86 9.57
N VAL A 145 7.65 12.87 9.14
CA VAL A 145 8.99 13.14 9.73
C VAL A 145 8.86 13.41 11.22
N ARG A 146 7.94 14.27 11.64
CA ARG A 146 7.69 14.57 13.06
C ARG A 146 7.24 13.33 13.85
N PHE A 147 6.40 12.50 13.27
CA PHE A 147 6.00 11.23 13.89
C PHE A 147 7.19 10.29 14.11
N VAL A 148 8.09 10.16 13.13
CA VAL A 148 9.30 9.31 13.25
C VAL A 148 10.24 9.86 14.33
N ILE A 149 10.43 11.18 14.41
CA ILE A 149 11.24 11.84 15.44
C ILE A 149 10.67 11.56 16.84
N ASP A 150 9.40 11.81 17.03
CA ASP A 150 8.70 11.65 18.31
C ASP A 150 8.72 10.18 18.76
N ARG A 151 8.30 9.27 17.89
CA ARG A 151 8.23 7.83 18.19
C ARG A 151 9.59 7.20 18.41
N GLY A 152 10.60 7.62 17.64
CA GLY A 152 12.00 7.19 17.78
C GLY A 152 12.74 7.86 18.93
N LYS A 153 12.13 8.86 19.60
CA LYS A 153 12.77 9.66 20.67
C LYS A 153 14.13 10.21 20.26
N LEU A 154 14.21 10.74 19.02
CA LEU A 154 15.50 11.10 18.41
C LEU A 154 16.14 12.35 19.02
N GLY A 155 15.41 13.13 19.83
CA GLY A 155 15.93 14.28 20.57
C GLY A 155 16.44 15.42 19.67
N LEU A 156 15.92 15.55 18.45
CA LEU A 156 16.33 16.59 17.51
C LEU A 156 15.72 17.94 17.90
N ASP A 157 16.52 18.99 17.82
CA ASP A 157 16.06 20.36 18.01
C ASP A 157 15.29 20.92 16.79
N GLU A 158 14.53 21.98 17.00
CA GLU A 158 13.74 22.61 15.94
C GLU A 158 14.58 23.22 14.83
N GLU A 159 15.84 23.57 15.09
CA GLU A 159 16.77 24.07 14.06
C GLU A 159 17.17 22.97 13.10
N THR A 160 17.49 21.78 13.60
CA THR A 160 17.80 20.56 12.80
C THR A 160 16.55 20.09 12.03
N ILE A 161 15.39 20.06 12.66
CA ILE A 161 14.12 19.72 12.00
C ILE A 161 13.82 20.75 10.91
N GLY A 162 13.93 22.01 11.23
CA GLY A 162 13.80 23.13 10.31
C GLY A 162 12.35 23.46 9.95
N VAL A 163 12.22 24.21 8.84
CA VAL A 163 10.93 24.71 8.35
C VAL A 163 10.66 24.19 6.95
N LYS A 164 9.45 23.67 6.73
CA LYS A 164 9.00 23.13 5.44
C LYS A 164 9.28 24.09 4.28
N GLY A 165 10.03 23.62 3.31
CA GLY A 165 10.43 24.41 2.13
C GLY A 165 11.53 25.44 2.35
N LYS A 166 12.13 25.53 3.55
CA LYS A 166 13.14 26.56 3.89
C LYS A 166 14.44 25.98 4.43
N SER A 167 14.38 25.18 5.50
CA SER A 167 15.59 24.74 6.21
C SER A 167 15.47 23.34 6.81
N GLY A 168 16.60 22.78 7.24
CA GLY A 168 16.70 21.53 7.98
C GLY A 168 16.19 20.31 7.20
N ILE A 169 15.78 19.29 7.93
CA ILE A 169 15.19 18.05 7.40
C ILE A 169 13.95 18.36 6.54
N LEU A 170 13.16 19.34 6.93
CA LEU A 170 11.91 19.71 6.25
C LEU A 170 12.11 20.55 4.99
N LYS A 171 13.35 20.91 4.62
CA LYS A 171 13.66 21.80 3.50
C LYS A 171 13.08 21.33 2.16
N SER A 172 13.17 20.04 1.85
CA SER A 172 12.75 19.51 0.54
C SER A 172 12.22 18.07 0.66
N LEU A 173 11.61 17.55 -0.40
CA LEU A 173 11.26 16.13 -0.48
C LEU A 173 12.50 15.25 -0.35
N ALA A 174 13.60 15.61 -1.00
CA ALA A 174 14.85 14.84 -0.95
C ALA A 174 15.43 14.74 0.47
N THR A 175 15.43 15.85 1.22
CA THR A 175 15.93 15.85 2.61
C THR A 175 15.03 15.05 3.55
N ARG A 176 13.69 15.12 3.37
CA ARG A 176 12.75 14.31 4.13
C ARG A 176 12.88 12.81 3.78
N LYS A 177 13.00 12.48 2.47
CA LYS A 177 13.25 11.11 2.01
C LYS A 177 14.50 10.54 2.67
N ALA A 178 15.64 11.24 2.57
CA ALA A 178 16.91 10.81 3.16
C ALA A 178 16.81 10.57 4.68
N PHE A 179 16.08 11.43 5.39
CA PHE A 179 15.80 11.24 6.81
C PHE A 179 14.97 9.99 7.08
N LEU A 180 13.88 9.78 6.34
CA LEU A 180 12.96 8.65 6.51
C LEU A 180 13.58 7.30 6.12
N GLU A 181 14.58 7.29 5.23
CA GLU A 181 15.32 6.10 4.81
C GLU A 181 16.47 5.72 5.76
N ASN A 182 16.74 6.51 6.81
CA ASN A 182 17.86 6.26 7.70
C ASN A 182 17.73 4.93 8.45
N LEU A 183 18.74 4.08 8.30
CA LEU A 183 18.80 2.72 8.85
C LEU A 183 18.80 2.67 10.38
N ALA A 184 19.20 3.75 11.04
CA ALA A 184 19.27 3.83 12.51
C ALA A 184 17.89 4.12 13.15
N HIS A 185 16.89 4.46 12.37
CA HIS A 185 15.59 4.79 12.91
C HIS A 185 14.78 3.54 13.29
N LEU A 186 14.00 3.66 14.37
CA LEU A 186 13.04 2.63 14.79
C LEU A 186 11.97 2.39 13.70
N ILE A 187 11.60 3.45 13.00
CA ILE A 187 10.66 3.42 11.87
C ILE A 187 11.38 4.00 10.67
N ARG A 188 11.55 3.21 9.63
CA ARG A 188 12.16 3.66 8.38
C ARG A 188 11.33 3.28 7.17
N PHE A 189 11.58 3.99 6.08
CA PHE A 189 10.88 3.80 4.83
C PHE A 189 11.84 3.33 3.75
N VAL A 190 11.34 2.53 2.83
CA VAL A 190 12.00 2.14 1.59
C VAL A 190 11.03 2.49 0.46
N TYR A 191 11.48 3.32 -0.46
CA TYR A 191 10.60 3.84 -1.51
C TYR A 191 10.78 3.07 -2.81
N THR A 192 9.67 2.60 -3.38
CA THR A 192 9.69 2.04 -4.74
C THR A 192 10.02 3.13 -5.75
N PRO A 193 10.74 2.81 -6.84
CA PRO A 193 10.95 3.76 -7.92
C PRO A 193 9.62 4.27 -8.49
N LYS A 194 9.62 5.46 -9.06
CA LYS A 194 8.43 6.03 -9.70
C LYS A 194 7.91 5.09 -10.79
N HIS A 195 6.60 4.92 -10.85
CA HIS A 195 5.89 4.05 -11.79
C HIS A 195 6.23 2.55 -11.67
N CYS A 196 6.74 2.14 -10.52
CA CYS A 196 7.07 0.74 -10.22
C CYS A 196 6.19 0.18 -9.08
N SER A 197 4.88 0.47 -9.09
CA SER A 197 3.94 -0.07 -8.09
C SER A 197 3.93 -1.60 -8.06
N TRP A 198 4.28 -2.26 -9.16
CA TRP A 198 4.42 -3.71 -9.23
C TRP A 198 5.49 -4.28 -8.28
N LEU A 199 6.44 -3.45 -7.80
CA LEU A 199 7.37 -3.80 -6.74
C LEU A 199 6.73 -3.75 -5.34
N ASN A 200 5.54 -3.14 -5.20
CA ASN A 200 4.86 -3.05 -3.91
C ASN A 200 3.89 -4.23 -3.74
N GLN A 201 4.21 -5.15 -2.81
CA GLN A 201 3.42 -6.39 -2.63
C GLN A 201 1.95 -6.15 -2.26
N ILE A 202 1.62 -5.03 -1.62
CA ILE A 202 0.23 -4.70 -1.29
C ILE A 202 -0.65 -4.60 -2.53
N GLU A 203 -0.09 -4.23 -3.68
CA GLU A 203 -0.81 -4.19 -4.97
C GLU A 203 -1.32 -5.58 -5.41
N CYS A 204 -0.56 -6.62 -5.10
CA CYS A 204 -1.02 -7.99 -5.32
C CYS A 204 -2.26 -8.30 -4.45
N TRP A 205 -2.26 -7.81 -3.21
CA TRP A 205 -3.41 -7.97 -2.33
C TRP A 205 -4.60 -7.12 -2.76
N PHE A 206 -4.41 -5.88 -3.18
CA PHE A 206 -5.47 -5.07 -3.78
C PHE A 206 -6.11 -5.77 -4.98
N SER A 207 -5.32 -6.45 -5.79
CA SER A 207 -5.83 -7.29 -6.89
C SER A 207 -6.68 -8.46 -6.38
N ILE A 208 -6.36 -9.05 -5.23
CA ILE A 208 -7.18 -10.09 -4.60
C ILE A 208 -8.50 -9.49 -4.11
N LEU A 209 -8.47 -8.34 -3.43
CA LEU A 209 -9.65 -7.62 -2.96
C LEU A 209 -10.60 -7.31 -4.12
N VAL A 210 -10.08 -6.74 -5.22
CA VAL A 210 -10.88 -6.43 -6.42
C VAL A 210 -11.51 -7.69 -6.99
N ARG A 211 -10.76 -8.75 -7.18
CA ARG A 211 -11.28 -9.98 -7.80
C ARG A 211 -12.29 -10.71 -6.93
N ARG A 212 -12.14 -10.67 -5.62
CA ARG A 212 -12.99 -11.44 -4.69
C ARG A 212 -14.17 -10.65 -4.15
N LEU A 213 -13.99 -9.37 -3.89
CA LEU A 213 -15.01 -8.53 -3.28
C LEU A 213 -15.54 -7.42 -4.19
N LEU A 214 -14.67 -6.69 -4.89
CA LEU A 214 -15.06 -5.48 -5.66
C LEU A 214 -15.32 -5.81 -7.14
N ASN A 215 -15.66 -7.04 -7.47
CA ASN A 215 -15.94 -7.45 -8.84
C ASN A 215 -17.33 -7.00 -9.30
N LYS A 216 -17.60 -7.14 -10.60
CA LYS A 216 -18.89 -6.75 -11.22
C LYS A 216 -20.13 -7.47 -10.67
N ARG A 217 -19.95 -8.49 -9.82
CA ARG A 217 -21.04 -9.22 -9.18
C ARG A 217 -21.45 -8.64 -7.85
N SER A 218 -20.65 -7.76 -7.29
CA SER A 218 -20.91 -7.16 -6.00
C SER A 218 -21.90 -6.00 -6.13
N SER A 219 -22.74 -5.86 -5.13
CA SER A 219 -23.73 -4.80 -5.04
C SER A 219 -23.70 -4.27 -3.60
N PHE A 220 -23.60 -2.95 -3.46
CA PHE A 220 -23.51 -2.26 -2.17
C PHE A 220 -24.57 -1.17 -2.13
N SER A 221 -25.51 -1.29 -1.21
CA SER A 221 -26.65 -0.37 -1.08
C SER A 221 -26.28 0.99 -0.48
N SER A 222 -25.08 1.11 0.10
CA SER A 222 -24.55 2.37 0.63
C SER A 222 -23.03 2.33 0.70
N LYS A 223 -22.42 3.46 0.97
CA LYS A 223 -20.98 3.58 1.21
C LYS A 223 -20.58 2.81 2.47
N GLU A 224 -21.36 2.90 3.53
CA GLU A 224 -21.14 2.23 4.79
C GLU A 224 -21.19 0.70 4.62
N ALA A 225 -22.12 0.21 3.81
CA ALA A 225 -22.21 -1.22 3.47
C ALA A 225 -20.97 -1.71 2.71
N LEU A 226 -20.40 -0.89 1.81
CA LEU A 226 -19.12 -1.17 1.16
C LEU A 226 -17.97 -1.24 2.18
N GLU A 227 -17.85 -0.24 3.05
CA GLU A 227 -16.79 -0.14 4.04
C GLU A 227 -16.82 -1.32 5.01
N GLU A 228 -18.00 -1.67 5.52
CA GLU A 228 -18.20 -2.84 6.36
C GLU A 228 -17.81 -4.15 5.66
N ARG A 229 -18.19 -4.31 4.39
CA ARG A 229 -17.82 -5.51 3.61
C ARG A 229 -16.33 -5.61 3.35
N ILE A 230 -15.63 -4.50 3.15
CA ILE A 230 -14.17 -4.48 3.05
C ILE A 230 -13.56 -4.92 4.39
N ALA A 231 -14.03 -4.37 5.51
CA ALA A 231 -13.53 -4.75 6.83
C ALA A 231 -13.75 -6.25 7.12
N GLN A 232 -14.95 -6.78 6.86
CA GLN A 232 -15.27 -8.21 6.99
C GLN A 232 -14.38 -9.08 6.10
N PHE A 233 -14.14 -8.64 4.86
CA PHE A 233 -13.26 -9.38 3.95
C PHE A 233 -11.81 -9.42 4.45
N ILE A 234 -11.32 -8.34 5.04
CA ILE A 234 -9.97 -8.29 5.62
C ILE A 234 -9.86 -9.28 6.79
N VAL A 235 -10.84 -9.31 7.67
CA VAL A 235 -10.89 -10.30 8.77
C VAL A 235 -10.88 -11.73 8.22
N TYR A 236 -11.74 -12.02 7.24
CA TYR A 236 -11.76 -13.33 6.58
C TYR A 236 -10.43 -13.67 5.91
N TYR A 237 -9.84 -12.71 5.19
CA TYR A 237 -8.55 -12.89 4.52
C TYR A 237 -7.45 -13.21 5.53
N ASN A 238 -7.35 -12.43 6.60
CA ASN A 238 -6.35 -12.64 7.65
C ASN A 238 -6.47 -13.98 8.33
N THR A 239 -7.71 -14.46 8.54
CA THR A 239 -7.97 -15.75 9.22
C THR A 239 -7.71 -16.96 8.33
N HIS A 240 -8.03 -16.87 7.02
CA HIS A 240 -8.12 -18.07 6.18
C HIS A 240 -7.18 -18.05 4.98
N LEU A 241 -6.70 -16.89 4.54
CA LEU A 241 -6.00 -16.75 3.26
C LEU A 241 -4.61 -16.10 3.38
N ALA A 242 -4.33 -15.45 4.51
CA ALA A 242 -3.07 -14.75 4.71
C ALA A 242 -1.90 -15.74 4.68
N LYS A 243 -0.93 -15.45 3.86
CA LYS A 243 0.33 -16.19 3.73
C LYS A 243 1.37 -15.31 3.04
N PRO A 244 2.66 -15.56 3.23
CA PRO A 244 3.71 -14.89 2.47
C PRO A 244 3.48 -15.02 0.96
N PHE A 245 3.75 -13.96 0.21
CA PHE A 245 3.87 -14.10 -1.23
C PHE A 245 5.24 -14.69 -1.58
N LYS A 246 5.29 -15.58 -2.55
CA LYS A 246 6.55 -16.04 -3.10
C LYS A 246 7.10 -14.96 -4.03
N TRP A 247 8.07 -14.19 -3.55
CA TRP A 247 8.75 -13.21 -4.38
C TRP A 247 9.72 -13.92 -5.33
N THR A 248 9.66 -13.63 -6.60
CA THR A 248 10.48 -14.32 -7.63
C THR A 248 11.26 -13.35 -8.51
N PHE A 249 11.05 -12.05 -8.33
CA PHE A 249 11.76 -11.04 -9.09
C PHE A 249 13.13 -10.78 -8.45
N ASP A 250 14.21 -10.94 -9.22
CA ASP A 250 15.61 -10.86 -8.79
C ASP A 250 16.27 -9.49 -9.07
N GLY A 251 15.47 -8.45 -9.29
CA GLY A 251 15.97 -7.10 -9.59
C GLY A 251 16.46 -6.90 -11.02
N LYS A 252 16.51 -7.94 -11.86
CA LYS A 252 16.92 -7.81 -13.25
C LYS A 252 15.81 -7.25 -14.11
N LEU A 253 16.04 -6.04 -14.59
CA LEU A 253 15.13 -5.38 -15.52
C LEU A 253 15.25 -6.00 -16.91
N LEU A 254 14.12 -6.24 -17.57
CA LEU A 254 14.12 -6.62 -18.96
C LEU A 254 14.72 -5.48 -19.79
N LYS A 255 15.79 -5.76 -20.50
CA LYS A 255 16.28 -4.85 -21.54
C LYS A 255 15.26 -4.86 -22.68
N VAL A 256 14.63 -3.74 -22.95
CA VAL A 256 13.73 -3.53 -24.07
C VAL A 256 14.55 -3.24 -25.31
#